data_290a6e2be87d45b12bba3f23028fe587
#
_entry.id   290a6e2be87d45b12bba3f23028fe587
#
_cell.length_a   1.000
_cell.length_b   1.000
_cell.length_c   1.000
_cell.angle_alpha   90.00
_cell.angle_beta   90.00
_cell.angle_gamma   90.00
#
_symmetry.space_group_name_H-M   'P 1'
#
loop_
_entity.id
_entity.type
_entity.pdbx_description
1 polymer ?
#
loop_
_entity_poly.entity_id
_entity_poly.type
_entity_poly.pdbx_seq_one_letter_code
_entity_poly.pdbx_strand_id
1 'polypeptide(L)'
;MQGERLVALQKQILAEVVETPLMQRLGLKDGDLHGAAVAATVALQSGDFQKALKDFAYLVVLDPINPDFHAGLAEAALGLEEFSIALQSASVVVASKPTSPDGYFLSARACLGMGEFALALEDVAESERWAQTAGKPAILDAVQKLKAVIRDLEAASK
;
A
#
# COMPACT_ATOMS: atom_id res chain seq x y z
N MET A 1 18.24 -30.25 -15.88
CA MET A 1 17.51 -29.96 -17.17
C MET A 1 16.04 -29.59 -16.97
N GLN A 2 15.20 -30.40 -16.33
CA GLN A 2 13.79 -30.03 -16.10
C GLN A 2 13.60 -28.85 -15.13
N GLY A 3 14.39 -28.77 -14.05
CA GLY A 3 14.31 -27.70 -13.08
C GLY A 3 14.73 -26.32 -13.64
N GLU A 4 15.76 -26.31 -14.48
CA GLU A 4 16.23 -25.07 -15.12
C GLU A 4 15.23 -24.50 -16.12
N ARG A 5 14.53 -25.39 -16.86
CA ARG A 5 13.44 -25.00 -17.77
C ARG A 5 12.26 -24.41 -17.00
N LEU A 6 11.90 -24.98 -15.85
CA LEU A 6 10.81 -24.48 -15.01
C LEU A 6 11.14 -23.09 -14.45
N VAL A 7 12.36 -22.89 -13.95
CA VAL A 7 12.83 -21.59 -13.44
C VAL A 7 12.88 -20.53 -14.56
N ALA A 8 13.34 -20.93 -15.75
CA ALA A 8 13.35 -20.01 -16.89
C ALA A 8 11.94 -19.63 -17.33
N LEU A 9 10.99 -20.58 -17.37
CA LEU A 9 9.59 -20.32 -17.68
C LEU A 9 8.93 -19.43 -16.62
N GLN A 10 9.19 -19.66 -15.34
CA GLN A 10 8.68 -18.82 -14.26
C GLN A 10 9.21 -17.38 -14.36
N LYS A 11 10.51 -17.19 -14.67
CA LYS A 11 11.10 -15.87 -14.89
C LYS A 11 10.48 -15.17 -16.11
N GLN A 12 10.24 -15.92 -17.20
CA GLN A 12 9.63 -15.39 -18.40
C GLN A 12 8.17 -14.97 -18.13
N ILE A 13 7.38 -15.79 -17.44
CA ILE A 13 5.99 -15.46 -17.05
C ILE A 13 5.97 -14.24 -16.14
N LEU A 14 6.86 -14.18 -15.13
CA LEU A 14 6.96 -13.04 -14.22
C LEU A 14 7.34 -11.75 -14.97
N ALA A 15 8.32 -11.82 -15.86
CA ALA A 15 8.70 -10.67 -16.70
C ALA A 15 7.53 -10.20 -17.56
N GLU A 16 6.83 -11.13 -18.22
CA GLU A 16 5.69 -10.82 -19.09
C GLU A 16 4.50 -10.22 -18.32
N VAL A 17 4.24 -10.70 -17.09
CA VAL A 17 3.18 -10.14 -16.23
C VAL A 17 3.57 -8.78 -15.65
N VAL A 18 4.84 -8.56 -15.32
CA VAL A 18 5.33 -7.29 -14.75
C VAL A 18 5.54 -6.23 -15.84
N GLU A 19 6.07 -6.64 -17.01
CA GLU A 19 6.37 -5.71 -18.11
C GLU A 19 5.13 -5.26 -18.87
N THR A 20 4.08 -6.09 -18.90
CA THR A 20 2.83 -5.73 -19.58
C THR A 20 1.65 -5.97 -18.65
N PRO A 21 1.18 -4.94 -17.93
CA PRO A 21 0.01 -5.04 -17.07
C PRO A 21 -1.19 -5.67 -17.77
N LEU A 22 -1.99 -6.43 -17.03
CA LEU A 22 -3.18 -7.09 -17.56
C LEU A 22 -4.10 -6.09 -18.28
N MET A 23 -4.19 -4.88 -17.77
CA MET A 23 -4.89 -3.76 -18.38
C MET A 23 -4.49 -3.57 -19.85
N GLN A 24 -3.18 -3.48 -20.14
CA GLN A 24 -2.69 -3.29 -21.52
C GLN A 24 -2.94 -4.52 -22.40
N ARG A 25 -2.82 -5.73 -21.84
CA ARG A 25 -3.13 -6.98 -22.54
C ARG A 25 -4.60 -7.09 -22.94
N LEU A 26 -5.49 -6.47 -22.17
CA LEU A 26 -6.92 -6.36 -22.47
C LEU A 26 -7.26 -5.17 -23.36
N GLY A 27 -6.27 -4.38 -23.80
CA GLY A 27 -6.47 -3.20 -24.62
C GLY A 27 -7.07 -2.01 -23.87
N LEU A 28 -7.06 -2.04 -22.53
CA LEU A 28 -7.51 -0.94 -21.69
C LEU A 28 -6.41 0.12 -21.59
N LYS A 29 -6.81 1.38 -21.45
CA LYS A 29 -5.93 2.53 -21.25
C LYS A 29 -6.07 3.06 -19.83
N ASP A 30 -5.11 3.86 -19.38
CA ASP A 30 -5.13 4.48 -18.04
C ASP A 30 -6.44 5.23 -17.76
N GLY A 31 -7.00 5.90 -18.77
CA GLY A 31 -8.29 6.61 -18.66
C GLY A 31 -9.49 5.70 -18.42
N ASP A 32 -9.42 4.44 -18.85
CA ASP A 32 -10.55 3.49 -18.71
C ASP A 32 -10.71 3.04 -17.25
N LEU A 33 -9.61 3.05 -16.47
CA LEU A 33 -9.62 2.72 -15.05
C LEU A 33 -9.95 3.92 -14.16
N HIS A 34 -9.90 5.13 -14.70
CA HIS A 34 -10.09 6.36 -13.91
C HIS A 34 -11.45 6.40 -13.21
N GLY A 35 -12.51 6.08 -13.93
CA GLY A 35 -13.87 6.04 -13.34
C GLY A 35 -14.00 5.02 -12.22
N ALA A 36 -13.39 3.84 -12.38
CA ALA A 36 -13.38 2.81 -11.35
C ALA A 36 -12.56 3.24 -10.12
N ALA A 37 -11.42 3.89 -10.34
CA ALA A 37 -10.58 4.42 -9.26
C ALA A 37 -11.28 5.54 -8.47
N VAL A 38 -12.00 6.43 -9.15
CA VAL A 38 -12.82 7.46 -8.51
C VAL A 38 -13.92 6.83 -7.66
N ALA A 39 -14.64 5.83 -8.18
CA ALA A 39 -15.69 5.13 -7.43
C ALA A 39 -15.14 4.40 -6.20
N ALA A 40 -13.98 3.75 -6.32
CA ALA A 40 -13.29 3.11 -5.20
C ALA A 40 -12.87 4.13 -4.12
N THR A 41 -12.37 5.29 -4.56
CA THR A 41 -11.99 6.39 -3.64
C THR A 41 -13.21 6.96 -2.91
N VAL A 42 -14.33 7.12 -3.59
CA VAL A 42 -15.60 7.56 -2.96
C VAL A 42 -16.07 6.55 -1.91
N ALA A 43 -16.00 5.25 -2.20
CA ALA A 43 -16.33 4.22 -1.24
C ALA A 43 -15.41 4.28 0.00
N LEU A 44 -14.11 4.48 -0.21
CA LEU A 44 -13.13 4.65 0.86
C LEU A 44 -13.46 5.86 1.75
N GLN A 45 -13.73 7.00 1.15
CA GLN A 45 -14.05 8.25 1.86
C GLN A 45 -15.39 8.19 2.61
N SER A 46 -16.34 7.41 2.12
CA SER A 46 -17.63 7.17 2.79
C SER A 46 -17.56 6.14 3.90
N GLY A 47 -16.41 5.49 4.11
CA GLY A 47 -16.22 4.42 5.10
C GLY A 47 -16.75 3.07 4.67
N ASP A 48 -17.15 2.90 3.40
CA ASP A 48 -17.49 1.58 2.84
C ASP A 48 -16.21 0.82 2.46
N PHE A 49 -15.48 0.42 3.51
CA PHE A 49 -14.18 -0.23 3.35
C PHE A 49 -14.27 -1.58 2.64
N GLN A 50 -15.37 -2.31 2.79
CA GLN A 50 -15.60 -3.57 2.08
C GLN A 50 -15.67 -3.37 0.57
N LYS A 51 -16.48 -2.39 0.14
CA LYS A 51 -16.58 -2.03 -1.26
C LYS A 51 -15.26 -1.48 -1.79
N ALA A 52 -14.61 -0.58 -1.05
CA ALA A 52 -13.32 0.00 -1.42
C ALA A 52 -12.25 -1.08 -1.58
N LEU A 53 -12.15 -2.03 -0.63
CA LEU A 53 -11.20 -3.13 -0.70
C LEU A 53 -11.39 -3.96 -1.98
N LYS A 54 -12.62 -4.32 -2.30
CA LYS A 54 -12.95 -5.09 -3.49
C LYS A 54 -12.59 -4.33 -4.77
N ASP A 55 -12.99 -3.06 -4.84
CA ASP A 55 -12.80 -2.25 -6.05
C ASP A 55 -11.30 -1.98 -6.28
N PHE A 56 -10.53 -1.63 -5.25
CA PHE A 56 -9.06 -1.47 -5.38
C PHE A 56 -8.35 -2.80 -5.66
N ALA A 57 -8.81 -3.92 -5.12
CA ALA A 57 -8.25 -5.22 -5.45
C ALA A 57 -8.40 -5.55 -6.95
N TYR A 58 -9.54 -5.23 -7.57
CA TYR A 58 -9.70 -5.35 -9.02
C TYR A 58 -8.74 -4.44 -9.80
N LEU A 59 -8.57 -3.20 -9.35
CA LEU A 59 -7.64 -2.26 -9.99
C LEU A 59 -6.19 -2.74 -9.91
N VAL A 60 -5.77 -3.29 -8.76
CA VAL A 60 -4.45 -3.90 -8.56
C VAL A 60 -4.25 -5.12 -9.46
N VAL A 61 -5.28 -5.94 -9.70
CA VAL A 61 -5.17 -7.06 -10.66
C VAL A 61 -4.92 -6.55 -12.09
N LEU A 62 -5.53 -5.44 -12.46
CA LEU A 62 -5.40 -4.86 -13.80
C LEU A 62 -4.07 -4.13 -13.99
N ASP A 63 -3.59 -3.45 -12.95
CA ASP A 63 -2.30 -2.74 -12.93
C ASP A 63 -1.57 -2.98 -11.59
N PRO A 64 -0.80 -4.11 -11.50
CA PRO A 64 -0.26 -4.60 -10.23
C PRO A 64 0.88 -3.77 -9.64
N ILE A 65 1.43 -2.83 -10.37
CA ILE A 65 2.53 -1.98 -9.91
C ILE A 65 2.11 -0.54 -9.63
N ASN A 66 0.84 -0.23 -9.80
CA ASN A 66 0.31 1.12 -9.61
C ASN A 66 0.26 1.48 -8.11
N PRO A 67 1.08 2.42 -7.64
CA PRO A 67 1.17 2.74 -6.22
C PRO A 67 -0.10 3.37 -5.66
N ASP A 68 -0.88 4.07 -6.49
CA ASP A 68 -2.08 4.73 -6.03
C ASP A 68 -3.22 3.72 -5.77
N PHE A 69 -3.29 2.65 -6.58
CA PHE A 69 -4.22 1.54 -6.34
C PHE A 69 -3.83 0.75 -5.09
N HIS A 70 -2.54 0.52 -4.88
CA HIS A 70 -2.06 -0.12 -3.66
C HIS A 70 -2.26 0.75 -2.42
N ALA A 71 -2.11 2.07 -2.52
CA ALA A 71 -2.41 2.98 -1.41
C ALA A 71 -3.90 2.91 -1.02
N GLY A 72 -4.80 2.93 -1.99
CA GLY A 72 -6.24 2.77 -1.75
C GLY A 72 -6.59 1.40 -1.15
N LEU A 73 -5.96 0.34 -1.65
CA LEU A 73 -6.14 -1.02 -1.12
C LEU A 73 -5.65 -1.11 0.34
N ALA A 74 -4.49 -0.53 0.65
CA ALA A 74 -3.96 -0.50 2.01
C ALA A 74 -4.86 0.27 2.97
N GLU A 75 -5.38 1.43 2.57
CA GLU A 75 -6.31 2.21 3.40
C GLU A 75 -7.62 1.45 3.67
N ALA A 76 -8.19 0.82 2.65
CA ALA A 76 -9.41 0.00 2.82
C ALA A 76 -9.16 -1.20 3.74
N ALA A 77 -8.02 -1.87 3.58
CA ALA A 77 -7.61 -2.99 4.43
C ALA A 77 -7.39 -2.56 5.89
N LEU A 78 -6.79 -1.39 6.12
CA LEU A 78 -6.65 -0.82 7.47
C LEU A 78 -8.01 -0.53 8.11
N GLY A 79 -8.98 -0.05 7.34
CA GLY A 79 -10.34 0.18 7.83
C GLY A 79 -11.09 -1.10 8.22
N LEU A 80 -10.67 -2.25 7.70
CA LEU A 80 -11.22 -3.58 8.00
C LEU A 80 -10.33 -4.38 8.98
N GLU A 81 -9.25 -3.80 9.47
CA GLU A 81 -8.25 -4.49 10.32
C GLU A 81 -7.55 -5.67 9.62
N GLU A 82 -7.54 -5.67 8.29
CA GLU A 82 -6.83 -6.64 7.45
C GLU A 82 -5.36 -6.23 7.29
N PHE A 83 -4.63 -6.20 8.41
CA PHE A 83 -3.29 -5.61 8.51
C PHE A 83 -2.26 -6.27 7.60
N SER A 84 -2.37 -7.56 7.34
CA SER A 84 -1.46 -8.27 6.41
C SER A 84 -1.61 -7.78 4.97
N ILE A 85 -2.84 -7.56 4.51
CA ILE A 85 -3.13 -7.00 3.18
C ILE A 85 -2.63 -5.55 3.12
N ALA A 86 -2.88 -4.78 4.17
CA ALA A 86 -2.43 -3.40 4.27
C ALA A 86 -0.90 -3.31 4.18
N LEU A 87 -0.16 -4.16 4.90
CA LEU A 87 1.30 -4.18 4.90
C LEU A 87 1.87 -4.56 3.53
N GLN A 88 1.31 -5.59 2.88
CA GLN A 88 1.72 -5.99 1.53
C GLN A 88 1.53 -4.85 0.53
N SER A 89 0.37 -4.20 0.56
CA SER A 89 0.07 -3.08 -0.35
C SER A 89 0.95 -1.87 -0.06
N ALA A 90 1.16 -1.52 1.21
CA ALA A 90 2.08 -0.45 1.61
C ALA A 90 3.52 -0.69 1.13
N SER A 91 3.98 -1.95 1.14
CA SER A 91 5.31 -2.32 0.64
C SER A 91 5.48 -2.02 -0.86
N VAL A 92 4.43 -2.20 -1.66
CA VAL A 92 4.45 -1.81 -3.08
C VAL A 92 4.52 -0.30 -3.23
N VAL A 93 3.78 0.46 -2.40
CA VAL A 93 3.84 1.93 -2.41
C VAL A 93 5.25 2.42 -2.06
N VAL A 94 5.89 1.86 -1.03
CA VAL A 94 7.27 2.18 -0.64
C VAL A 94 8.25 1.85 -1.79
N ALA A 95 8.13 0.67 -2.38
CA ALA A 95 9.01 0.26 -3.48
C ALA A 95 8.88 1.16 -4.71
N SER A 96 7.67 1.63 -5.00
CA SER A 96 7.39 2.49 -6.16
C SER A 96 7.73 3.96 -5.91
N LYS A 97 7.58 4.43 -4.67
CA LYS A 97 7.78 5.83 -4.25
C LYS A 97 8.63 5.90 -2.97
N PRO A 98 9.91 5.48 -2.99
CA PRO A 98 10.73 5.30 -1.78
C PRO A 98 11.04 6.61 -1.03
N THR A 99 10.83 7.75 -1.66
CA THR A 99 11.01 9.09 -1.06
C THR A 99 9.68 9.76 -0.69
N SER A 100 8.56 9.04 -0.81
CA SER A 100 7.24 9.53 -0.35
C SER A 100 6.96 9.05 1.07
N PRO A 101 6.42 9.91 1.95
CA PRO A 101 6.04 9.53 3.31
C PRO A 101 4.85 8.55 3.34
N ASP A 102 4.03 8.53 2.30
CA ASP A 102 2.72 7.88 2.30
C ASP A 102 2.80 6.36 2.52
N GLY A 103 3.71 5.68 1.81
CA GLY A 103 3.89 4.23 1.93
C GLY A 103 4.37 3.80 3.31
N TYR A 104 5.32 4.54 3.89
CA TYR A 104 5.82 4.28 5.24
C TYR A 104 4.73 4.55 6.30
N PHE A 105 3.91 5.57 6.11
CA PHE A 105 2.80 5.85 7.01
C PHE A 105 1.75 4.72 7.01
N LEU A 106 1.42 4.18 5.84
CA LEU A 106 0.53 3.02 5.69
C LEU A 106 1.12 1.78 6.35
N SER A 107 2.40 1.51 6.12
CA SER A 107 3.13 0.39 6.72
C SER A 107 3.17 0.48 8.24
N ALA A 108 3.48 1.66 8.78
CA ALA A 108 3.49 1.90 10.23
C ALA A 108 2.14 1.60 10.89
N ARG A 109 1.04 1.99 10.26
CA ARG A 109 -0.33 1.71 10.75
C ARG A 109 -0.63 0.22 10.73
N ALA A 110 -0.21 -0.49 9.68
CA ALA A 110 -0.38 -1.94 9.58
C ALA A 110 0.46 -2.68 10.63
N CYS A 111 1.73 -2.30 10.80
CA CYS A 111 2.61 -2.86 11.84
C CYS A 111 2.05 -2.61 13.24
N LEU A 112 1.52 -1.42 13.50
CA LEU A 112 0.85 -1.11 14.78
C LEU A 112 -0.33 -2.05 15.02
N GLY A 113 -1.19 -2.26 14.05
CA GLY A 113 -2.33 -3.18 14.15
C GLY A 113 -1.94 -4.63 14.41
N MET A 114 -0.75 -5.02 13.94
CA MET A 114 -0.17 -6.35 14.19
C MET A 114 0.57 -6.45 15.54
N GLY A 115 0.73 -5.35 16.27
CA GLY A 115 1.49 -5.30 17.52
C GLY A 115 3.01 -5.24 17.33
N GLU A 116 3.47 -5.02 16.12
CA GLU A 116 4.90 -4.93 15.74
C GLU A 116 5.42 -3.50 15.98
N PHE A 117 5.48 -3.09 17.26
CA PHE A 117 5.78 -1.71 17.65
C PHE A 117 7.13 -1.20 17.17
N ALA A 118 8.17 -2.06 17.19
CA ALA A 118 9.50 -1.67 16.74
C ALA A 118 9.50 -1.33 15.23
N LEU A 119 8.90 -2.18 14.40
CA LEU A 119 8.77 -1.95 12.96
C LEU A 119 7.90 -0.71 12.67
N ALA A 120 6.81 -0.55 13.42
CA ALA A 120 5.96 0.63 13.29
C ALA A 120 6.72 1.94 13.58
N LEU A 121 7.61 1.94 14.58
CA LEU A 121 8.44 3.12 14.90
C LEU A 121 9.51 3.39 13.85
N GLU A 122 10.09 2.36 13.23
CA GLU A 122 11.04 2.52 12.12
C GLU A 122 10.35 3.17 10.91
N ASP A 123 9.18 2.67 10.53
CA ASP A 123 8.39 3.22 9.43
C ASP A 123 7.90 4.66 9.71
N VAL A 124 7.50 4.94 10.96
CA VAL A 124 7.17 6.31 11.40
C VAL A 124 8.36 7.25 11.21
N ALA A 125 9.58 6.82 11.58
CA ALA A 125 10.77 7.65 11.43
C ALA A 125 11.06 7.97 9.93
N GLU A 126 10.93 6.99 9.05
CA GLU A 126 11.08 7.19 7.61
C GLU A 126 9.98 8.11 7.05
N SER A 127 8.73 7.90 7.44
CA SER A 127 7.61 8.76 7.03
C SER A 127 7.82 10.21 7.50
N GLU A 128 8.27 10.41 8.74
CA GLU A 128 8.57 11.72 9.30
C GLU A 128 9.68 12.43 8.50
N ARG A 129 10.77 11.73 8.21
CA ARG A 129 11.89 12.24 7.42
C ARG A 129 11.45 12.72 6.04
N TRP A 130 10.69 11.91 5.32
CA TRP A 130 10.24 12.25 3.97
C TRP A 130 9.15 13.31 3.96
N ALA A 131 8.28 13.35 4.98
CA ALA A 131 7.28 14.40 5.13
C ALA A 131 7.91 15.77 5.38
N GLN A 132 8.99 15.81 6.18
CA GLN A 132 9.77 17.03 6.41
C GLN A 132 10.45 17.49 5.13
N THR A 133 11.14 16.58 4.42
CA THR A 133 11.84 16.88 3.18
C THR A 133 10.90 17.37 2.08
N ALA A 134 9.70 16.78 1.99
CA ALA A 134 8.69 17.15 0.99
C ALA A 134 7.83 18.36 1.38
N GLY A 135 7.98 18.89 2.59
CA GLY A 135 7.18 20.01 3.10
C GLY A 135 5.69 19.66 3.19
N LYS A 136 5.35 18.48 3.69
CA LYS A 136 3.96 17.99 3.84
C LYS A 136 3.50 18.07 5.32
N PRO A 137 3.03 19.23 5.80
CA PRO A 137 2.73 19.42 7.24
C PRO A 137 1.57 18.56 7.73
N ALA A 138 0.58 18.28 6.88
CA ALA A 138 -0.57 17.45 7.26
C ALA A 138 -0.16 16.00 7.57
N ILE A 139 0.71 15.41 6.74
CA ILE A 139 1.26 14.07 7.00
C ILE A 139 2.17 14.09 8.23
N LEU A 140 2.98 15.12 8.38
CA LEU A 140 3.87 15.25 9.54
C LEU A 140 3.08 15.26 10.86
N ASP A 141 1.99 15.99 10.95
CA ASP A 141 1.10 15.99 12.12
C ASP A 141 0.50 14.60 12.39
N ALA A 142 0.03 13.92 11.34
CA ALA A 142 -0.51 12.57 11.44
C ALA A 142 0.54 11.55 11.92
N VAL A 143 1.75 11.63 11.40
CA VAL A 143 2.88 10.78 11.79
C VAL A 143 3.27 10.99 13.25
N GLN A 144 3.31 12.24 13.71
CA GLN A 144 3.63 12.56 15.11
C GLN A 144 2.57 12.02 16.08
N LYS A 145 1.29 12.13 15.71
CA LYS A 145 0.19 11.53 16.48
C LYS A 145 0.31 10.00 16.54
N LEU A 146 0.58 9.38 15.40
CA LEU A 146 0.78 7.92 15.33
C LEU A 146 1.95 7.47 16.19
N LYS A 147 3.07 8.20 16.17
CA LYS A 147 4.27 7.95 16.98
C LYS A 147 3.97 7.97 18.48
N ALA A 148 3.16 8.92 18.93
CA ALA A 148 2.73 9.00 20.33
C ALA A 148 1.89 7.77 20.72
N VAL A 149 0.90 7.41 19.90
CA VAL A 149 0.04 6.23 20.13
C VAL A 149 0.87 4.95 20.22
N ILE A 150 1.82 4.74 19.32
CA ILE A 150 2.69 3.55 19.32
C ILE A 150 3.47 3.45 20.64
N ARG A 151 4.07 4.56 21.09
CA ARG A 151 4.85 4.60 22.34
C ARG A 151 4.00 4.30 23.56
N ASP A 152 2.79 4.84 23.62
CA ASP A 152 1.87 4.61 24.73
C ASP A 152 1.44 3.14 24.80
N LEU A 153 1.12 2.53 23.66
CA LEU A 153 0.73 1.11 23.58
C LEU A 153 1.91 0.18 23.87
N GLU A 154 3.10 0.50 23.36
CA GLU A 154 4.33 -0.26 23.67
C GLU A 154 4.64 -0.24 25.18
N ALA A 155 4.49 0.93 25.82
CA ALA A 155 4.71 1.06 27.27
C ALA A 155 3.66 0.26 28.08
N ALA A 156 2.41 0.22 27.62
CA ALA A 156 1.33 -0.53 28.28
C ALA A 156 1.45 -2.05 28.11
N SER A 157 2.23 -2.52 27.13
CA SER A 157 2.41 -3.95 26.85
C SER A 157 3.58 -4.60 27.61
N LYS A 158 4.36 -3.81 28.36
CA LYS A 158 5.50 -4.25 29.21
C LYS A 158 5.06 -4.47 30.64
#